data_2524d6b583bfbb38311bd302155fc5b3
#
_entry.id   2524d6b583bfbb38311bd302155fc5b3
#
_cell.length_a   1.000
_cell.length_b   1.000
_cell.length_c   1.000
_cell.angle_alpha   90.00
_cell.angle_beta   90.00
_cell.angle_gamma   90.00
#
_symmetry.space_group_name_H-M   'P 1'
#
loop_
_entity.id
_entity.type
_entity.pdbx_description
1 polymer ?
#
loop_
_entity_poly.entity_id
_entity_poly.type
_entity_poly.pdbx_seq_one_letter_code
_entity_poly.pdbx_strand_id
1 'polypeptide(L)'
;MVSKEVEKLLLKVQKPGRYVGGELNEVIKDKRKVDVRFAFCFPDTYEVGMSHLGMKILYSLFNSVDYIWCERVFAPWIDMEELMRERQIPLYALESGDPVSDFDFIGFTLQYELSYTNMLNMLKMSNVPIYSRDRTELKNIVVAGGPCACNPEPIADFVDMFFIGEGEEVDLEVMELFRECRAEGRCKLEFLERCAQIEGVYVPSLYEVSYNDDGTIAAFTPKGNAPAVIHKRLMKKMDESFYPDNFVVPLVEIVHDRAVQEIFRGCIRGCRFCQAGFIYRPVREKSPEVINEQCKKLCMNTGYDEVSLSSLSSSDYSQIVPLLEKLTSWCGEEKVSISLPSLRVDGFTDEIMNKIKTVRKSGLTFAPEAGSQRMRDVINKNVQHDELMQTCATAFAGGWTTVKLYFMIGLPTETMDDVADIAHLGQSVVDTYYQTPNRSKGKSVRVTVSASSFVPKPFTPFQWEPQDTIPVLREKQAHIKESITTKKITFNYHDADTSFLEAVFARGDRKLAKAMALACERDFHFDGWSDCFDLQKWLDIFEECGIDPAFYANRRRSFDEILPWDHIDYGVSKQFLIKECRKAYNNTTTPHCRLQCSGCGAAKYGEGVCFEKRQNLV
;
A
#
# COMPACT_ATOMS: atom_id res chain seq x y z
N MET A 1 22.46 -18.56 -8.63
CA MET A 1 22.52 -18.52 -10.13
C MET A 1 21.39 -19.37 -10.69
N VAL A 2 20.66 -18.83 -11.64
CA VAL A 2 19.53 -19.54 -12.30
C VAL A 2 19.99 -20.82 -13.00
N SER A 3 19.05 -21.75 -13.19
CA SER A 3 19.35 -23.02 -13.86
C SER A 3 19.68 -22.82 -15.35
N LYS A 4 20.47 -23.74 -15.92
CA LYS A 4 20.76 -23.72 -17.37
C LYS A 4 19.52 -23.76 -18.26
N GLU A 5 18.40 -24.27 -17.75
CA GLU A 5 17.12 -24.30 -18.46
C GLU A 5 16.50 -22.90 -18.49
N VAL A 6 16.52 -22.20 -17.38
CA VAL A 6 16.09 -20.79 -17.30
C VAL A 6 16.96 -19.91 -18.20
N GLU A 7 18.29 -20.07 -18.18
CA GLU A 7 19.22 -19.29 -19.04
C GLU A 7 18.82 -19.33 -20.52
N LYS A 8 18.32 -20.49 -21.02
CA LYS A 8 17.87 -20.63 -22.41
C LYS A 8 16.59 -19.86 -22.70
N LEU A 9 15.76 -19.59 -21.69
CA LEU A 9 14.51 -18.83 -21.82
C LEU A 9 14.77 -17.32 -21.89
N LEU A 10 15.83 -16.85 -21.23
CA LEU A 10 16.15 -15.42 -21.11
C LEU A 10 16.29 -14.69 -22.46
N LEU A 11 16.70 -15.42 -23.51
CA LEU A 11 16.80 -14.88 -24.88
C LEU A 11 15.44 -14.69 -25.58
N LYS A 12 14.35 -15.20 -24.99
CA LYS A 12 13.01 -15.20 -25.58
C LYS A 12 12.03 -14.27 -24.87
N VAL A 13 12.44 -13.68 -23.75
CA VAL A 13 11.58 -12.86 -22.89
C VAL A 13 11.98 -11.39 -22.92
N GLN A 14 11.02 -10.54 -22.62
CA GLN A 14 11.28 -9.13 -22.37
C GLN A 14 12.02 -8.96 -21.03
N LYS A 15 12.99 -8.04 -21.00
CA LYS A 15 13.73 -7.68 -19.78
C LYS A 15 14.27 -8.89 -19.00
N PRO A 16 15.17 -9.70 -19.57
CA PRO A 16 15.69 -10.92 -18.93
C PRO A 16 16.32 -10.68 -17.56
N GLY A 17 16.78 -9.44 -17.27
CA GLY A 17 17.31 -9.06 -15.98
C GLY A 17 16.33 -9.18 -14.80
N ARG A 18 15.03 -9.36 -15.07
CA ARG A 18 14.01 -9.64 -14.03
C ARG A 18 14.18 -10.99 -13.35
N TYR A 19 14.89 -11.93 -14.00
CA TYR A 19 14.82 -13.37 -13.72
C TYR A 19 16.16 -13.99 -13.34
N VAL A 20 17.23 -13.20 -13.21
CA VAL A 20 18.60 -13.76 -13.12
C VAL A 20 19.25 -13.72 -11.75
N GLY A 21 18.86 -12.80 -10.84
CA GLY A 21 19.61 -12.54 -9.61
C GLY A 21 21.01 -11.95 -9.91
N GLY A 22 21.92 -12.00 -8.94
CA GLY A 22 23.29 -11.50 -9.10
C GLY A 22 23.40 -9.98 -8.95
N GLU A 23 22.43 -9.35 -8.30
CA GLU A 23 22.40 -7.92 -8.06
C GLU A 23 23.40 -7.50 -6.99
N LEU A 24 23.92 -6.27 -7.10
CA LEU A 24 24.75 -5.68 -6.05
C LEU A 24 23.98 -5.65 -4.71
N ASN A 25 24.64 -6.07 -3.66
CA ASN A 25 24.10 -6.16 -2.29
C ASN A 25 23.04 -7.26 -2.07
N GLU A 26 22.83 -8.19 -3.01
CA GLU A 26 22.04 -9.39 -2.70
C GLU A 26 22.75 -10.23 -1.63
N VAL A 27 21.98 -10.94 -0.79
CA VAL A 27 22.53 -11.75 0.30
C VAL A 27 22.48 -13.22 -0.06
N ILE A 28 23.64 -13.83 -0.19
CA ILE A 28 23.78 -15.28 -0.44
C ILE A 28 24.26 -15.96 0.83
N LYS A 29 23.52 -16.94 1.31
CA LYS A 29 23.90 -17.80 2.45
C LYS A 29 24.02 -19.27 2.03
N ASP A 30 24.72 -20.06 2.82
CA ASP A 30 24.76 -21.52 2.67
C ASP A 30 23.48 -22.12 3.27
N LYS A 31 22.61 -22.67 2.44
CA LYS A 31 21.33 -23.25 2.86
C LYS A 31 21.45 -24.40 3.87
N ARG A 32 22.64 -24.98 4.03
CA ARG A 32 22.93 -26.02 5.04
C ARG A 32 23.24 -25.44 6.42
N LYS A 33 23.44 -24.12 6.52
CA LYS A 33 23.82 -23.40 7.76
C LYS A 33 22.71 -22.53 8.31
N VAL A 34 21.57 -22.49 7.65
CA VAL A 34 20.39 -21.73 8.08
C VAL A 34 19.30 -22.68 8.55
N ASP A 35 18.55 -22.27 9.57
CA ASP A 35 17.44 -23.05 10.10
C ASP A 35 16.13 -22.73 9.42
N VAL A 36 16.00 -21.53 8.84
CA VAL A 36 14.76 -21.05 8.22
C VAL A 36 15.06 -20.48 6.84
N ARG A 37 14.39 -20.98 5.84
CA ARG A 37 14.37 -20.39 4.48
C ARG A 37 13.05 -19.69 4.24
N PHE A 38 13.11 -18.41 3.88
CA PHE A 38 11.96 -17.56 3.65
C PHE A 38 11.93 -17.08 2.19
N ALA A 39 10.94 -17.51 1.41
CA ALA A 39 10.66 -16.97 0.08
C ALA A 39 9.81 -15.69 0.22
N PHE A 40 10.40 -14.52 0.01
CA PHE A 40 9.70 -13.26 0.07
C PHE A 40 9.10 -12.93 -1.29
N CYS A 41 7.82 -13.20 -1.43
CA CYS A 41 7.06 -13.10 -2.66
C CYS A 41 6.40 -11.72 -2.79
N PHE A 42 6.64 -11.05 -3.92
CA PHE A 42 5.88 -9.89 -4.32
C PHE A 42 4.95 -10.26 -5.48
N PRO A 43 3.61 -10.18 -5.31
CA PRO A 43 2.67 -10.67 -6.32
C PRO A 43 2.44 -9.66 -7.46
N ASP A 44 3.52 -9.17 -8.03
CA ASP A 44 3.61 -8.34 -9.23
C ASP A 44 5.01 -8.49 -9.84
N THR A 45 5.28 -7.74 -10.91
CA THR A 45 6.55 -7.78 -11.63
C THR A 45 7.73 -7.32 -10.76
N TYR A 46 8.94 -7.73 -11.17
CA TYR A 46 10.20 -7.35 -10.53
C TYR A 46 10.32 -5.82 -10.30
N GLU A 47 9.98 -4.99 -11.30
CA GLU A 47 10.13 -3.54 -11.20
C GLU A 47 9.22 -2.91 -10.13
N VAL A 48 8.02 -3.46 -9.97
CA VAL A 48 7.09 -3.01 -8.93
C VAL A 48 7.58 -3.46 -7.56
N GLY A 49 7.95 -4.73 -7.42
CA GLY A 49 8.40 -5.30 -6.16
C GLY A 49 9.73 -4.70 -5.68
N MET A 50 10.72 -4.55 -6.56
CA MET A 50 12.00 -3.92 -6.22
C MET A 50 11.89 -2.43 -5.89
N SER A 51 10.77 -1.78 -6.24
CA SER A 51 10.47 -0.41 -5.84
C SER A 51 9.84 -0.31 -4.45
N HIS A 52 9.41 -1.44 -3.86
CA HIS A 52 8.67 -1.46 -2.60
C HIS A 52 9.61 -1.39 -1.38
N LEU A 53 9.49 -0.30 -0.59
CA LEU A 53 10.38 -0.06 0.56
C LEU A 53 10.25 -1.13 1.66
N GLY A 54 9.02 -1.57 1.98
CA GLY A 54 8.78 -2.59 3.00
C GLY A 54 9.48 -3.91 2.68
N MET A 55 9.50 -4.31 1.39
CA MET A 55 10.25 -5.49 0.95
C MET A 55 11.75 -5.33 1.18
N LYS A 56 12.32 -4.15 0.86
CA LYS A 56 13.74 -3.87 1.09
C LYS A 56 14.12 -3.93 2.58
N ILE A 57 13.26 -3.38 3.44
CA ILE A 57 13.48 -3.39 4.91
C ILE A 57 13.43 -4.83 5.46
N LEU A 58 12.36 -5.57 5.18
CA LEU A 58 12.17 -6.92 5.72
C LEU A 58 13.16 -7.93 5.14
N TYR A 59 13.49 -7.84 3.84
CA TYR A 59 14.54 -8.66 3.23
C TYR A 59 15.89 -8.48 3.95
N SER A 60 16.25 -7.24 4.22
CA SER A 60 17.50 -6.93 4.91
C SER A 60 17.46 -7.33 6.38
N LEU A 61 16.32 -7.13 7.07
CA LEU A 61 16.10 -7.54 8.45
C LEU A 61 16.28 -9.07 8.61
N PHE A 62 15.57 -9.86 7.81
CA PHE A 62 15.64 -11.31 7.89
C PHE A 62 17.06 -11.81 7.59
N ASN A 63 17.72 -11.22 6.61
CA ASN A 63 19.08 -11.59 6.26
C ASN A 63 20.14 -11.10 7.25
N SER A 64 19.83 -10.14 8.14
CA SER A 64 20.71 -9.76 9.26
C SER A 64 20.77 -10.81 10.37
N VAL A 65 19.83 -11.76 10.38
CA VAL A 65 19.76 -12.86 11.36
C VAL A 65 20.44 -14.10 10.78
N ASP A 66 21.41 -14.66 11.50
CA ASP A 66 22.28 -15.73 10.98
C ASP A 66 21.53 -16.99 10.55
N TYR A 67 20.50 -17.38 11.29
CA TYR A 67 19.73 -18.61 11.06
C TYR A 67 18.62 -18.47 10.01
N ILE A 68 18.38 -17.27 9.45
CA ILE A 68 17.36 -17.01 8.42
C ILE A 68 18.05 -16.70 7.09
N TRP A 69 17.60 -17.32 6.01
CA TRP A 69 17.89 -16.88 4.65
C TRP A 69 16.62 -16.47 3.94
N CYS A 70 16.47 -15.19 3.68
CA CYS A 70 15.37 -14.59 2.94
C CYS A 70 15.78 -14.37 1.49
N GLU A 71 14.99 -14.85 0.56
CA GLU A 71 15.23 -14.80 -0.87
C GLU A 71 14.02 -14.20 -1.59
N ARG A 72 14.25 -13.41 -2.65
CA ARG A 72 13.21 -12.65 -3.36
C ARG A 72 12.57 -13.49 -4.46
N VAL A 73 11.25 -13.36 -4.58
CA VAL A 73 10.44 -14.00 -5.61
C VAL A 73 9.45 -12.99 -6.17
N PHE A 74 9.37 -12.87 -7.49
CA PHE A 74 8.42 -12.00 -8.18
C PHE A 74 7.52 -12.79 -9.11
N ALA A 75 6.32 -12.26 -9.38
CA ALA A 75 5.45 -12.84 -10.39
C ALA A 75 6.13 -12.68 -11.78
N PRO A 76 6.35 -13.77 -12.52
CA PRO A 76 6.91 -13.67 -13.87
C PRO A 76 5.89 -13.01 -14.80
N TRP A 77 6.37 -12.15 -15.70
CA TRP A 77 5.50 -11.59 -16.73
C TRP A 77 5.02 -12.69 -17.69
N ILE A 78 3.96 -12.45 -18.40
CA ILE A 78 3.23 -13.42 -19.24
C ILE A 78 4.16 -14.25 -20.14
N ASP A 79 5.11 -13.59 -20.82
CA ASP A 79 6.04 -14.25 -21.75
C ASP A 79 6.98 -15.26 -21.06
N MET A 80 7.44 -14.94 -19.86
CA MET A 80 8.26 -15.85 -19.06
C MET A 80 7.41 -16.95 -18.43
N GLU A 81 6.22 -16.60 -17.94
CA GLU A 81 5.29 -17.57 -17.34
C GLU A 81 4.90 -18.66 -18.33
N GLU A 82 4.51 -18.30 -19.57
CA GLU A 82 4.19 -19.25 -20.64
C GLU A 82 5.34 -20.22 -20.90
N LEU A 83 6.57 -19.71 -21.02
CA LEU A 83 7.75 -20.54 -21.24
C LEU A 83 8.07 -21.45 -20.05
N MET A 84 7.89 -20.96 -18.81
CA MET A 84 8.09 -21.78 -17.61
C MET A 84 7.05 -22.92 -17.56
N ARG A 85 5.78 -22.63 -17.87
CA ARG A 85 4.72 -23.66 -17.94
C ARG A 85 5.00 -24.70 -19.01
N GLU A 86 5.37 -24.29 -20.24
CA GLU A 86 5.74 -25.20 -21.33
C GLU A 86 6.89 -26.13 -20.94
N ARG A 87 7.86 -25.66 -20.17
CA ARG A 87 9.04 -26.42 -19.77
C ARG A 87 8.91 -27.09 -18.41
N GLN A 88 7.76 -26.93 -17.74
CA GLN A 88 7.51 -27.43 -16.38
C GLN A 88 8.57 -26.95 -15.36
N ILE A 89 9.04 -25.70 -15.53
CA ILE A 89 9.96 -25.04 -14.59
C ILE A 89 9.12 -24.40 -13.48
N PRO A 90 9.29 -24.81 -12.21
CA PRO A 90 8.57 -24.20 -11.10
C PRO A 90 9.08 -22.78 -10.84
N LEU A 91 8.25 -21.95 -10.19
CA LEU A 91 8.66 -20.63 -9.71
C LEU A 91 9.82 -20.78 -8.71
N TYR A 92 10.82 -19.91 -8.81
CA TYR A 92 12.08 -20.01 -8.08
C TYR A 92 12.48 -18.66 -7.47
N ALA A 93 13.33 -18.73 -6.44
CA ALA A 93 13.93 -17.56 -5.80
C ALA A 93 15.15 -17.04 -6.57
N LEU A 94 15.35 -15.72 -6.60
CA LEU A 94 16.42 -15.10 -7.41
C LEU A 94 17.82 -15.42 -6.88
N GLU A 95 18.01 -15.45 -5.57
CA GLU A 95 19.32 -15.64 -4.93
C GLU A 95 19.89 -17.03 -5.16
N SER A 96 19.11 -18.07 -4.86
CA SER A 96 19.56 -19.47 -5.00
C SER A 96 19.24 -20.10 -6.35
N GLY A 97 18.13 -19.68 -6.96
CA GLY A 97 17.52 -20.40 -8.09
C GLY A 97 16.74 -21.64 -7.66
N ASP A 98 16.58 -21.86 -6.35
CA ASP A 98 15.82 -23.01 -5.83
C ASP A 98 14.30 -22.80 -6.01
N PRO A 99 13.52 -23.88 -6.24
CA PRO A 99 12.07 -23.81 -6.29
C PRO A 99 11.47 -23.27 -5.00
N VAL A 100 10.41 -22.46 -5.09
CA VAL A 100 9.71 -21.91 -3.91
C VAL A 100 9.16 -23.00 -3.00
N SER A 101 8.82 -24.18 -3.52
CA SER A 101 8.41 -25.35 -2.73
C SER A 101 9.48 -25.89 -1.78
N ASP A 102 10.75 -25.49 -1.92
CA ASP A 102 11.83 -25.89 -1.02
C ASP A 102 11.92 -25.05 0.27
N PHE A 103 11.16 -23.97 0.35
CA PHE A 103 11.20 -23.01 1.45
C PHE A 103 10.29 -23.39 2.60
N ASP A 104 10.67 -22.98 3.83
CA ASP A 104 9.87 -23.18 5.05
C ASP A 104 8.68 -22.21 5.06
N PHE A 105 8.94 -20.95 4.71
CA PHE A 105 7.94 -19.89 4.60
C PHE A 105 7.83 -19.35 3.18
N ILE A 106 6.60 -19.02 2.79
CA ILE A 106 6.26 -18.31 1.56
C ILE A 106 5.49 -17.06 1.97
N GLY A 107 6.18 -15.92 2.03
CA GLY A 107 5.61 -14.67 2.54
C GLY A 107 5.21 -13.73 1.43
N PHE A 108 3.98 -13.23 1.47
CA PHE A 108 3.46 -12.24 0.52
C PHE A 108 3.27 -10.88 1.17
N THR A 109 3.75 -9.82 0.52
CA THR A 109 3.39 -8.45 0.87
C THR A 109 2.29 -7.96 -0.07
N LEU A 110 1.07 -7.79 0.48
CA LEU A 110 -0.15 -7.49 -0.27
C LEU A 110 -0.44 -5.99 -0.20
N GLN A 111 -0.12 -5.28 -1.30
CA GLN A 111 -0.25 -3.82 -1.38
C GLN A 111 -1.55 -3.37 -2.05
N TYR A 112 -2.15 -4.23 -2.85
CA TYR A 112 -3.31 -3.96 -3.68
C TYR A 112 -4.16 -5.21 -3.87
N GLU A 113 -5.47 -5.11 -3.74
CA GLU A 113 -6.37 -6.26 -3.75
C GLU A 113 -6.39 -7.01 -5.08
N LEU A 114 -6.17 -6.33 -6.21
CA LEU A 114 -6.10 -6.98 -7.53
C LEU A 114 -4.82 -7.81 -7.73
N SER A 115 -3.95 -7.90 -6.74
CA SER A 115 -2.82 -8.83 -6.73
C SER A 115 -3.14 -10.21 -6.13
N TYR A 116 -4.36 -10.44 -5.65
CA TYR A 116 -4.74 -11.71 -5.03
C TYR A 116 -4.63 -12.91 -5.99
N THR A 117 -5.04 -12.72 -7.24
CA THR A 117 -4.89 -13.75 -8.29
C THR A 117 -3.42 -14.05 -8.59
N ASN A 118 -2.55 -13.03 -8.59
CA ASN A 118 -1.11 -13.24 -8.73
C ASN A 118 -0.53 -14.07 -7.59
N MET A 119 -0.96 -13.81 -6.34
CA MET A 119 -0.54 -14.62 -5.18
C MET A 119 -0.90 -16.09 -5.39
N LEU A 120 -2.13 -16.40 -5.80
CA LEU A 120 -2.58 -17.76 -6.06
C LEU A 120 -1.84 -18.39 -7.24
N ASN A 121 -1.63 -17.63 -8.32
CA ASN A 121 -0.87 -18.08 -9.47
C ASN A 121 0.59 -18.42 -9.11
N MET A 122 1.23 -17.60 -8.27
CA MET A 122 2.59 -17.87 -7.78
C MET A 122 2.64 -19.17 -6.97
N LEU A 123 1.66 -19.46 -6.11
CA LEU A 123 1.57 -20.74 -5.39
C LEU A 123 1.40 -21.91 -6.38
N LYS A 124 0.50 -21.78 -7.36
CA LYS A 124 0.27 -22.77 -8.41
C LYS A 124 1.54 -23.06 -9.23
N MET A 125 2.25 -22.01 -9.66
CA MET A 125 3.52 -22.13 -10.37
C MET A 125 4.65 -22.73 -9.51
N SER A 126 4.54 -22.60 -8.20
CA SER A 126 5.50 -23.17 -7.23
C SER A 126 5.22 -24.65 -6.92
N ASN A 127 4.18 -25.25 -7.50
CA ASN A 127 3.68 -26.57 -7.12
C ASN A 127 3.31 -26.68 -5.63
N VAL A 128 2.85 -25.59 -5.02
CA VAL A 128 2.39 -25.53 -3.64
C VAL A 128 0.86 -25.51 -3.64
N PRO A 129 0.18 -26.36 -2.85
CA PRO A 129 -1.28 -26.35 -2.78
C PRO A 129 -1.80 -24.98 -2.40
N ILE A 130 -2.78 -24.44 -3.15
CA ILE A 130 -3.30 -23.09 -2.91
C ILE A 130 -4.05 -22.98 -1.59
N TYR A 131 -4.83 -24.00 -1.21
CA TYR A 131 -5.56 -23.98 0.06
C TYR A 131 -4.66 -24.29 1.27
N SER A 132 -4.80 -23.52 2.35
CA SER A 132 -4.09 -23.74 3.62
C SER A 132 -4.35 -25.13 4.20
N ARG A 133 -5.60 -25.60 4.10
CA ARG A 133 -6.02 -26.94 4.59
C ARG A 133 -5.31 -28.12 3.90
N ASP A 134 -4.82 -27.93 2.70
CA ASP A 134 -4.16 -28.99 1.92
C ASP A 134 -2.64 -29.03 2.18
N ARG A 135 -2.08 -28.02 2.85
CA ARG A 135 -0.69 -27.96 3.33
C ARG A 135 -0.64 -28.42 4.79
N THR A 136 -0.44 -29.69 5.02
CA THR A 136 -0.55 -30.31 6.37
C THR A 136 0.78 -30.39 7.11
N GLU A 137 1.91 -30.31 6.43
CA GLU A 137 3.24 -30.40 7.01
C GLU A 137 3.70 -29.04 7.56
N LEU A 138 4.64 -29.07 8.53
CA LEU A 138 5.31 -27.87 9.04
C LEU A 138 6.37 -27.39 8.02
N LYS A 139 5.91 -27.08 6.83
CA LYS A 139 6.67 -26.62 5.67
C LYS A 139 5.74 -25.82 4.75
N ASN A 140 6.30 -24.96 3.92
CA ASN A 140 5.55 -24.08 3.00
C ASN A 140 4.41 -23.33 3.73
N ILE A 141 4.76 -22.75 4.89
CA ILE A 141 3.83 -21.93 5.64
C ILE A 141 3.60 -20.64 4.85
N VAL A 142 2.39 -20.45 4.34
CA VAL A 142 2.02 -19.26 3.57
C VAL A 142 1.60 -18.16 4.52
N VAL A 143 2.35 -17.07 4.51
CA VAL A 143 2.08 -15.88 5.35
C VAL A 143 1.84 -14.66 4.49
N ALA A 144 1.03 -13.73 4.97
CA ALA A 144 0.76 -12.49 4.25
C ALA A 144 0.70 -11.28 5.18
N GLY A 145 1.16 -10.14 4.68
CA GLY A 145 1.13 -8.86 5.38
C GLY A 145 0.88 -7.71 4.40
N GLY A 146 0.99 -6.49 4.89
CA GLY A 146 0.74 -5.28 4.11
C GLY A 146 -0.65 -4.70 4.30
N PRO A 147 -1.00 -3.59 3.63
CA PRO A 147 -2.27 -2.88 3.86
C PRO A 147 -3.51 -3.71 3.53
N CYS A 148 -3.46 -4.66 2.60
CA CYS A 148 -4.60 -5.53 2.30
C CYS A 148 -4.90 -6.53 3.42
N ALA A 149 -3.95 -6.82 4.33
CA ALA A 149 -4.21 -7.63 5.52
C ALA A 149 -5.21 -6.97 6.50
N CYS A 150 -5.64 -5.72 6.25
CA CYS A 150 -6.75 -5.09 6.95
C CYS A 150 -8.09 -5.79 6.74
N ASN A 151 -8.28 -6.42 5.58
CA ASN A 151 -9.39 -7.32 5.31
C ASN A 151 -8.82 -8.63 4.73
N PRO A 152 -8.43 -9.59 5.56
CA PRO A 152 -7.82 -10.84 5.10
C PRO A 152 -8.85 -11.84 4.56
N GLU A 153 -10.15 -11.62 4.83
CA GLU A 153 -11.20 -12.63 4.62
C GLU A 153 -11.36 -13.11 3.16
N PRO A 154 -11.25 -12.27 2.11
CA PRO A 154 -11.35 -12.77 0.73
C PRO A 154 -10.38 -13.87 0.36
N ILE A 155 -9.21 -13.91 1.02
CA ILE A 155 -8.13 -14.87 0.75
C ILE A 155 -7.77 -15.72 1.98
N ALA A 156 -8.59 -15.70 3.01
CA ALA A 156 -8.36 -16.40 4.28
C ALA A 156 -8.15 -17.90 4.13
N ASP A 157 -8.80 -18.54 3.17
CA ASP A 157 -8.70 -19.99 2.93
C ASP A 157 -7.33 -20.42 2.33
N PHE A 158 -6.58 -19.46 1.78
CA PHE A 158 -5.32 -19.70 1.08
C PHE A 158 -4.08 -19.39 1.93
N VAL A 159 -4.21 -18.61 2.99
CA VAL A 159 -3.11 -18.11 3.82
C VAL A 159 -3.15 -18.78 5.19
N ASP A 160 -2.00 -19.23 5.69
CA ASP A 160 -1.91 -19.89 6.99
C ASP A 160 -1.97 -18.88 8.14
N MET A 161 -1.35 -17.71 7.97
CA MET A 161 -1.44 -16.60 8.91
C MET A 161 -1.22 -15.24 8.26
N PHE A 162 -1.81 -14.20 8.83
CA PHE A 162 -1.61 -12.81 8.44
C PHE A 162 -0.88 -12.05 9.56
N PHE A 163 0.04 -11.19 9.14
CA PHE A 163 0.68 -10.21 10.02
C PHE A 163 -0.10 -8.90 9.96
N ILE A 164 -0.71 -8.53 11.08
CA ILE A 164 -1.55 -7.34 11.22
C ILE A 164 -0.73 -6.23 11.87
N GLY A 165 -0.40 -5.21 11.08
CA GLY A 165 0.41 -4.07 11.52
C GLY A 165 1.82 -4.08 10.94
N GLU A 166 2.83 -3.91 11.77
CA GLU A 166 4.23 -3.74 11.39
C GLU A 166 5.01 -5.03 11.68
N GLY A 167 5.74 -5.52 10.65
CA GLY A 167 6.29 -6.88 10.63
C GLY A 167 7.63 -7.06 11.34
N GLU A 168 8.40 -5.97 11.57
CA GLU A 168 9.82 -6.04 11.95
C GLU A 168 10.11 -6.90 13.19
N GLU A 169 9.20 -6.90 14.17
CA GLU A 169 9.37 -7.72 15.38
C GLU A 169 8.60 -9.03 15.27
N VAL A 170 7.33 -8.98 14.86
CA VAL A 170 6.43 -10.14 14.86
C VAL A 170 6.90 -11.24 13.90
N ASP A 171 7.46 -10.87 12.75
CA ASP A 171 7.99 -11.85 11.80
C ASP A 171 9.13 -12.66 12.41
N LEU A 172 10.05 -12.02 13.13
CA LEU A 172 11.15 -12.70 13.80
C LEU A 172 10.67 -13.58 14.97
N GLU A 173 9.68 -13.11 15.75
CA GLU A 173 9.06 -13.92 16.83
C GLU A 173 8.44 -15.20 16.26
N VAL A 174 7.75 -15.12 15.12
CA VAL A 174 7.15 -16.29 14.46
C VAL A 174 8.22 -17.25 13.91
N MET A 175 9.31 -16.74 13.35
CA MET A 175 10.40 -17.59 12.83
C MET A 175 11.17 -18.28 13.95
N GLU A 176 11.37 -17.62 15.10
CA GLU A 176 11.96 -18.26 16.27
C GLU A 176 11.04 -19.35 16.82
N LEU A 177 9.74 -19.08 16.95
CA LEU A 177 8.75 -20.08 17.36
C LEU A 177 8.70 -21.28 16.40
N PHE A 178 8.87 -21.04 15.09
CA PHE A 178 8.95 -22.12 14.09
C PHE A 178 10.16 -23.04 14.36
N ARG A 179 11.34 -22.47 14.67
CA ARG A 179 12.54 -23.24 15.01
C ARG A 179 12.31 -24.10 16.25
N GLU A 180 11.72 -23.52 17.30
CA GLU A 180 11.36 -24.25 18.53
C GLU A 180 10.42 -25.41 18.21
N CYS A 181 9.31 -25.15 17.53
CA CYS A 181 8.32 -26.17 17.18
C CYS A 181 8.92 -27.29 16.33
N ARG A 182 9.80 -26.96 15.39
CA ARG A 182 10.49 -27.95 14.56
C ARG A 182 11.45 -28.82 15.40
N ALA A 183 12.21 -28.22 16.31
CA ALA A 183 13.09 -28.92 17.22
C ALA A 183 12.32 -29.84 18.19
N GLU A 184 11.12 -29.43 18.63
CA GLU A 184 10.22 -30.21 19.46
C GLU A 184 9.45 -31.30 18.71
N GLY A 185 9.52 -31.34 17.39
CA GLY A 185 8.75 -32.27 16.54
C GLY A 185 7.25 -31.99 16.52
N ARG A 186 6.85 -30.72 16.69
CA ARG A 186 5.44 -30.29 16.67
C ARG A 186 4.86 -30.34 15.26
N CYS A 187 3.55 -30.56 15.18
CA CYS A 187 2.84 -30.46 13.92
C CYS A 187 2.48 -29.01 13.57
N LYS A 188 2.08 -28.79 12.31
CA LYS A 188 1.66 -27.47 11.82
C LYS A 188 0.54 -26.85 12.64
N LEU A 189 -0.46 -27.62 13.06
CA LEU A 189 -1.58 -27.09 13.85
C LEU A 189 -1.11 -26.54 15.19
N GLU A 190 -0.26 -27.27 15.90
CA GLU A 190 0.30 -26.81 17.19
C GLU A 190 1.13 -25.53 17.02
N PHE A 191 1.90 -25.43 15.93
CA PHE A 191 2.63 -24.21 15.59
C PHE A 191 1.66 -23.03 15.34
N LEU A 192 0.62 -23.21 14.54
CA LEU A 192 -0.37 -22.17 14.24
C LEU A 192 -1.15 -21.73 15.50
N GLU A 193 -1.51 -22.66 16.39
CA GLU A 193 -2.17 -22.34 17.67
C GLU A 193 -1.27 -21.51 18.59
N ARG A 194 0.05 -21.77 18.61
CA ARG A 194 1.02 -20.97 19.35
C ARG A 194 1.21 -19.59 18.69
N CYS A 195 1.31 -19.51 17.35
CA CYS A 195 1.41 -18.25 16.62
C CYS A 195 0.23 -17.33 16.88
N ALA A 196 -0.99 -17.87 16.99
CA ALA A 196 -2.20 -17.09 17.26
C ALA A 196 -2.18 -16.36 18.62
N GLN A 197 -1.24 -16.67 19.53
CA GLN A 197 -1.05 -15.97 20.80
C GLN A 197 -0.10 -14.77 20.69
N ILE A 198 0.59 -14.61 19.55
CA ILE A 198 1.49 -13.50 19.30
C ILE A 198 0.68 -12.29 18.85
N GLU A 199 0.88 -11.12 19.47
CA GLU A 199 0.20 -9.88 19.08
C GLU A 199 0.51 -9.53 17.61
N GLY A 200 -0.52 -9.31 16.82
CA GLY A 200 -0.41 -9.02 15.39
C GLY A 200 -0.51 -10.25 14.48
N VAL A 201 -0.72 -11.44 15.01
CA VAL A 201 -0.89 -12.65 14.19
C VAL A 201 -2.37 -13.07 14.12
N TYR A 202 -2.90 -13.15 12.92
CA TYR A 202 -4.22 -13.71 12.62
C TYR A 202 -4.08 -15.04 11.89
N VAL A 203 -4.63 -16.12 12.44
CA VAL A 203 -4.62 -17.48 11.87
C VAL A 203 -6.05 -17.85 11.45
N PRO A 204 -6.44 -17.71 10.16
CA PRO A 204 -7.83 -17.85 9.71
C PRO A 204 -8.48 -19.20 9.99
N SER A 205 -7.71 -20.28 9.97
CA SER A 205 -8.21 -21.65 10.23
C SER A 205 -8.73 -21.85 11.66
N LEU A 206 -8.33 -20.98 12.60
CA LEU A 206 -8.78 -20.98 13.98
C LEU A 206 -10.06 -20.17 14.21
N TYR A 207 -10.73 -19.73 13.16
CA TYR A 207 -12.01 -18.99 13.25
C TYR A 207 -13.06 -19.60 12.33
N GLU A 208 -14.26 -19.73 12.87
CA GLU A 208 -15.44 -20.10 12.12
C GLU A 208 -16.29 -18.85 11.84
N VAL A 209 -16.66 -18.66 10.57
CA VAL A 209 -17.51 -17.55 10.15
C VAL A 209 -18.88 -18.08 9.82
N SER A 210 -19.91 -17.58 10.49
CA SER A 210 -21.31 -17.89 10.19
C SER A 210 -22.00 -16.71 9.51
N TYR A 211 -23.05 -17.01 8.75
CA TYR A 211 -23.79 -16.03 7.96
C TYR A 211 -25.28 -16.07 8.27
N ASN A 212 -25.93 -14.90 8.15
CA ASN A 212 -27.37 -14.75 8.17
C ASN A 212 -27.97 -15.15 6.82
N ASP A 213 -29.31 -15.31 6.77
CA ASP A 213 -30.05 -15.67 5.55
C ASP A 213 -29.87 -14.61 4.42
N ASP A 214 -29.67 -13.35 4.78
CA ASP A 214 -29.44 -12.25 3.85
C ASP A 214 -27.98 -12.17 3.32
N GLY A 215 -27.14 -13.10 3.72
CA GLY A 215 -25.74 -13.18 3.33
C GLY A 215 -24.76 -12.32 4.14
N THR A 216 -25.24 -11.52 5.10
CA THR A 216 -24.37 -10.79 6.02
C THR A 216 -23.71 -11.72 7.05
N ILE A 217 -22.59 -11.30 7.64
CA ILE A 217 -21.90 -12.08 8.66
C ILE A 217 -22.73 -12.07 9.95
N ALA A 218 -22.98 -13.25 10.51
CA ALA A 218 -23.65 -13.43 11.79
C ALA A 218 -22.65 -13.42 12.96
N ALA A 219 -21.50 -14.11 12.81
CA ALA A 219 -20.47 -14.14 13.84
C ALA A 219 -19.12 -14.59 13.29
N PHE A 220 -18.04 -14.14 13.98
CA PHE A 220 -16.72 -14.74 13.97
C PHE A 220 -16.49 -15.48 15.28
N THR A 221 -16.34 -16.80 15.25
CA THR A 221 -16.20 -17.64 16.43
C THR A 221 -14.79 -18.21 16.50
N PRO A 222 -13.95 -17.79 17.48
CA PRO A 222 -12.61 -18.37 17.65
C PRO A 222 -12.71 -19.82 18.13
N LYS A 223 -11.77 -20.67 17.68
CA LYS A 223 -11.61 -22.06 18.10
C LYS A 223 -10.49 -22.17 19.13
N GLY A 224 -10.63 -23.07 20.08
CA GLY A 224 -9.61 -23.29 21.10
C GLY A 224 -9.29 -22.03 21.91
N ASN A 225 -8.02 -21.67 21.97
CA ASN A 225 -7.52 -20.50 22.68
C ASN A 225 -7.27 -19.28 21.75
N ALA A 226 -7.76 -19.29 20.50
CA ALA A 226 -7.57 -18.17 19.60
C ALA A 226 -8.21 -16.88 20.16
N PRO A 227 -7.55 -15.71 20.06
CA PRO A 227 -8.08 -14.47 20.62
C PRO A 227 -9.33 -14.00 19.84
N ALA A 228 -10.35 -13.49 20.54
CA ALA A 228 -11.55 -12.98 19.91
C ALA A 228 -11.28 -11.71 19.07
N VAL A 229 -10.24 -10.96 19.39
CA VAL A 229 -9.82 -9.74 18.69
C VAL A 229 -8.31 -9.77 18.47
N ILE A 230 -7.90 -9.55 17.25
CA ILE A 230 -6.50 -9.47 16.87
C ILE A 230 -6.05 -8.00 16.91
N HIS A 231 -5.15 -7.66 17.82
CA HIS A 231 -4.57 -6.33 17.91
C HIS A 231 -3.37 -6.21 16.98
N LYS A 232 -3.27 -5.09 16.25
CA LYS A 232 -2.11 -4.87 15.38
C LYS A 232 -0.81 -4.76 16.17
N ARG A 233 0.27 -5.29 15.62
CA ARG A 233 1.64 -5.02 16.09
C ARG A 233 2.08 -3.63 15.69
N LEU A 234 2.82 -2.95 16.55
CA LEU A 234 3.27 -1.57 16.35
C LEU A 234 4.72 -1.39 16.81
N MET A 235 5.58 -0.91 15.91
CA MET A 235 6.91 -0.41 16.27
C MET A 235 6.77 0.90 17.05
N LYS A 236 7.14 0.91 18.32
CA LYS A 236 6.95 2.07 19.20
C LYS A 236 7.95 3.18 18.90
N LYS A 237 9.23 2.87 18.89
CA LYS A 237 10.33 3.82 18.75
C LYS A 237 10.93 3.75 17.35
N MET A 238 10.69 4.76 16.55
CA MET A 238 11.14 4.78 15.14
C MET A 238 12.65 4.92 14.98
N ASP A 239 13.34 5.58 15.90
CA ASP A 239 14.81 5.70 15.85
C ASP A 239 15.53 4.38 16.13
N GLU A 240 14.88 3.48 16.90
CA GLU A 240 15.39 2.14 17.23
C GLU A 240 14.94 1.08 16.21
N SER A 241 14.02 1.42 15.28
CA SER A 241 13.53 0.48 14.28
C SER A 241 14.64 0.11 13.31
N PHE A 242 14.69 -1.18 12.95
CA PHE A 242 15.63 -1.65 11.94
C PHE A 242 15.47 -0.86 10.64
N TYR A 243 16.60 -0.43 10.08
CA TYR A 243 16.66 0.15 8.74
C TYR A 243 17.97 -0.30 8.08
N PRO A 244 17.94 -0.78 6.83
CA PRO A 244 19.14 -1.30 6.19
C PRO A 244 20.15 -0.20 5.85
N ASP A 245 21.43 -0.52 5.98
CA ASP A 245 22.54 0.35 5.55
C ASP A 245 22.76 0.32 4.03
N ASN A 246 22.14 -0.66 3.34
CA ASN A 246 22.19 -0.82 1.89
C ASN A 246 20.88 -1.43 1.37
N PHE A 247 20.63 -1.23 0.08
CA PHE A 247 19.57 -1.93 -0.65
C PHE A 247 20.18 -2.80 -1.75
N VAL A 248 19.47 -3.86 -2.13
CA VAL A 248 19.78 -4.56 -3.38
C VAL A 248 19.55 -3.60 -4.54
N VAL A 249 20.57 -3.43 -5.39
CA VAL A 249 20.53 -2.52 -6.54
C VAL A 249 20.04 -3.29 -7.77
N PRO A 250 18.89 -2.90 -8.37
CA PRO A 250 18.29 -3.63 -9.47
C PRO A 250 19.17 -3.66 -10.73
N LEU A 251 19.08 -4.75 -11.51
CA LEU A 251 19.73 -4.88 -12.82
C LEU A 251 18.95 -4.20 -13.97
N VAL A 252 17.70 -3.87 -13.76
CA VAL A 252 16.84 -3.17 -14.73
C VAL A 252 16.25 -1.93 -14.08
N GLU A 253 15.92 -0.92 -14.89
CA GLU A 253 15.25 0.30 -14.41
C GLU A 253 13.93 -0.05 -13.73
N ILE A 254 13.76 0.45 -12.51
CA ILE A 254 12.57 0.25 -11.68
C ILE A 254 11.79 1.56 -11.49
N VAL A 255 10.59 1.49 -10.91
CA VAL A 255 9.72 2.67 -10.72
C VAL A 255 10.35 3.72 -9.79
N HIS A 256 11.02 3.27 -8.71
CA HIS A 256 11.68 4.12 -7.71
C HIS A 256 13.16 3.75 -7.60
N ASP A 257 13.94 4.07 -8.64
CA ASP A 257 15.39 3.79 -8.72
C ASP A 257 16.18 4.86 -8.00
N ARG A 258 16.14 4.83 -6.66
CA ARG A 258 16.74 5.82 -5.76
C ARG A 258 16.84 5.30 -4.32
N ALA A 259 17.63 5.98 -3.48
CA ALA A 259 17.65 5.75 -2.04
C ALA A 259 16.34 6.30 -1.43
N VAL A 260 15.44 5.42 -1.03
CA VAL A 260 14.19 5.81 -0.35
C VAL A 260 14.41 5.73 1.14
N GLN A 261 14.13 6.83 1.87
CA GLN A 261 14.28 6.92 3.33
C GLN A 261 12.94 7.23 3.98
N GLU A 262 12.49 6.34 4.85
CA GLU A 262 11.30 6.55 5.68
C GLU A 262 11.60 7.58 6.80
N ILE A 263 10.79 8.65 6.88
CA ILE A 263 10.98 9.71 7.89
C ILE A 263 10.00 9.63 9.05
N PHE A 264 8.81 9.10 8.84
CA PHE A 264 7.83 8.80 9.89
C PHE A 264 6.74 7.86 9.38
N ARG A 265 6.04 7.21 10.31
CA ARG A 265 4.85 6.39 10.05
C ARG A 265 3.59 7.03 10.61
N GLY A 266 2.46 6.79 9.94
CA GLY A 266 1.17 7.35 10.27
C GLY A 266 0.90 8.70 9.60
N CYS A 267 -0.26 9.29 9.90
CA CYS A 267 -0.67 10.60 9.37
C CYS A 267 -1.45 11.36 10.43
N ILE A 268 -1.13 12.66 10.60
CA ILE A 268 -1.86 13.52 11.54
C ILE A 268 -3.24 13.90 11.01
N ARG A 269 -3.48 13.74 9.71
CA ARG A 269 -4.70 14.17 9.04
C ARG A 269 -5.84 13.17 9.26
N GLY A 270 -7.04 13.58 8.95
CA GLY A 270 -8.24 12.78 9.15
C GLY A 270 -9.08 12.66 7.88
N CYS A 271 -8.45 12.54 6.71
CA CYS A 271 -9.16 12.36 5.44
C CYS A 271 -10.02 11.10 5.51
N ARG A 272 -11.35 11.24 5.36
CA ARG A 272 -12.34 10.20 5.68
C ARG A 272 -12.35 8.99 4.75
N PHE A 273 -11.72 9.12 3.58
CA PHE A 273 -11.56 8.03 2.61
C PHE A 273 -10.24 7.25 2.78
N CYS A 274 -9.25 7.84 3.46
CA CYS A 274 -7.87 7.38 3.42
C CYS A 274 -7.60 6.27 4.44
N GLN A 275 -7.49 5.02 4.01
CA GLN A 275 -7.17 3.89 4.88
C GLN A 275 -5.84 4.06 5.60
N ALA A 276 -4.78 4.45 4.88
CA ALA A 276 -3.45 4.65 5.44
C ALA A 276 -3.44 5.68 6.59
N GLY A 277 -4.29 6.72 6.49
CA GLY A 277 -4.46 7.73 7.54
C GLY A 277 -5.01 7.18 8.85
N PHE A 278 -5.55 5.97 8.89
CA PHE A 278 -6.10 5.33 10.10
C PHE A 278 -5.32 4.10 10.54
N ILE A 279 -4.97 3.20 9.62
CA ILE A 279 -4.30 1.94 9.98
C ILE A 279 -2.88 2.13 10.51
N TYR A 280 -2.17 3.17 10.07
CA TYR A 280 -0.81 3.50 10.52
C TYR A 280 -0.75 4.45 11.72
N ARG A 281 -1.88 4.80 12.36
CA ARG A 281 -1.89 5.58 13.61
C ARG A 281 -1.32 4.77 14.78
N PRO A 282 -0.66 5.45 15.74
CA PRO A 282 -0.34 6.88 15.87
C PRO A 282 0.82 7.32 14.96
N VAL A 283 1.01 8.64 14.81
CA VAL A 283 2.17 9.20 14.11
C VAL A 283 3.41 9.08 14.98
N ARG A 284 4.47 8.51 14.43
CA ARG A 284 5.77 8.30 15.09
C ARG A 284 6.86 8.72 14.12
N GLU A 285 7.71 9.67 14.55
CA GLU A 285 8.73 10.30 13.72
C GLU A 285 10.12 9.75 14.06
N LYS A 286 11.00 9.64 13.06
CA LYS A 286 12.44 9.46 13.25
C LYS A 286 13.10 10.81 13.49
N SER A 287 14.20 10.86 14.24
CA SER A 287 15.00 12.07 14.40
C SER A 287 15.75 12.45 13.11
N PRO A 288 16.01 13.74 12.87
CA PRO A 288 16.82 14.17 11.73
C PRO A 288 18.22 13.57 11.72
N GLU A 289 18.79 13.28 12.87
CA GLU A 289 20.10 12.66 13.06
C GLU A 289 20.12 11.25 12.46
N VAL A 290 19.15 10.42 12.86
CA VAL A 290 19.02 9.03 12.38
C VAL A 290 18.75 9.01 10.87
N ILE A 291 17.82 9.84 10.40
CA ILE A 291 17.50 9.93 8.97
C ILE A 291 18.74 10.31 8.15
N ASN A 292 19.48 11.34 8.59
CA ASN A 292 20.66 11.81 7.87
C ASN A 292 21.76 10.75 7.78
N GLU A 293 22.00 10.01 8.87
CA GLU A 293 22.96 8.91 8.90
C GLU A 293 22.57 7.77 7.97
N GLN A 294 21.30 7.35 8.01
CA GLN A 294 20.76 6.32 7.14
C GLN A 294 20.83 6.71 5.65
N CYS A 295 20.50 7.97 5.31
CA CYS A 295 20.63 8.47 3.94
C CYS A 295 22.07 8.40 3.42
N LYS A 296 23.05 8.81 4.24
CA LYS A 296 24.47 8.74 3.87
C LYS A 296 24.91 7.30 3.59
N LYS A 297 24.59 6.38 4.50
CA LYS A 297 24.93 4.96 4.33
C LYS A 297 24.31 4.36 3.08
N LEU A 298 23.03 4.64 2.82
CA LEU A 298 22.36 4.17 1.61
C LEU A 298 23.06 4.66 0.34
N CYS A 299 23.33 5.97 0.22
CA CYS A 299 24.02 6.52 -0.97
C CYS A 299 25.42 5.93 -1.15
N MET A 300 26.18 5.81 -0.06
CA MET A 300 27.54 5.24 -0.11
C MET A 300 27.56 3.77 -0.53
N ASN A 301 26.58 2.98 -0.08
CA ASN A 301 26.58 1.53 -0.28
C ASN A 301 25.80 1.08 -1.53
N THR A 302 25.05 1.98 -2.19
CA THR A 302 24.29 1.69 -3.41
C THR A 302 24.75 2.47 -4.63
N GLY A 303 25.43 3.61 -4.42
CA GLY A 303 25.78 4.53 -5.50
C GLY A 303 24.62 5.37 -6.04
N TYR A 304 23.47 5.39 -5.37
CA TYR A 304 22.35 6.25 -5.75
C TYR A 304 22.69 7.73 -5.59
N ASP A 305 22.31 8.53 -6.58
CA ASP A 305 22.47 9.99 -6.63
C ASP A 305 21.17 10.77 -6.31
N GLU A 306 20.14 10.07 -5.85
CA GLU A 306 18.88 10.66 -5.39
C GLU A 306 18.43 10.02 -4.07
N VAL A 307 18.11 10.86 -3.07
CA VAL A 307 17.43 10.49 -1.83
C VAL A 307 15.98 10.94 -1.88
N SER A 308 15.05 10.02 -1.65
CA SER A 308 13.61 10.31 -1.54
C SER A 308 13.11 10.11 -0.11
N LEU A 309 12.59 11.17 0.51
CA LEU A 309 12.07 11.14 1.89
C LEU A 309 10.62 10.64 1.89
N SER A 310 10.43 9.38 2.27
CA SER A 310 9.12 8.71 2.21
C SER A 310 8.30 8.92 3.48
N SER A 311 7.04 9.30 3.30
CA SER A 311 5.99 9.34 4.32
C SER A 311 4.62 9.53 3.68
N LEU A 312 3.56 9.45 4.49
CA LEU A 312 2.19 9.76 4.03
C LEU A 312 1.94 11.26 3.81
N SER A 313 2.79 12.15 4.37
CA SER A 313 2.64 13.60 4.27
C SER A 313 3.93 14.29 4.68
N SER A 314 4.91 14.39 3.78
CA SER A 314 6.27 14.84 4.10
C SER A 314 6.32 16.26 4.69
N SER A 315 5.41 17.14 4.29
CA SER A 315 5.28 18.50 4.86
C SER A 315 4.76 18.52 6.30
N ASP A 316 4.20 17.41 6.80
CA ASP A 316 3.71 17.32 8.19
C ASP A 316 4.79 16.78 9.16
N TYR A 317 6.00 16.47 8.69
CA TYR A 317 7.12 16.09 9.55
C TYR A 317 7.55 17.28 10.41
N SER A 318 7.63 17.08 11.73
CA SER A 318 7.81 18.21 12.67
C SER A 318 9.16 18.91 12.54
N GLN A 319 10.17 18.19 12.07
CA GLN A 319 11.56 18.67 11.97
C GLN A 319 12.05 18.72 10.51
N ILE A 320 11.15 19.07 9.57
CA ILE A 320 11.49 19.07 8.13
C ILE A 320 12.61 20.06 7.79
N VAL A 321 12.62 21.25 8.40
CA VAL A 321 13.64 22.28 8.14
C VAL A 321 15.02 21.83 8.67
N PRO A 322 15.17 21.43 9.95
CA PRO A 322 16.44 20.86 10.45
C PRO A 322 16.93 19.67 9.64
N LEU A 323 16.04 18.79 9.20
CA LEU A 323 16.41 17.63 8.36
C LEU A 323 16.98 18.09 7.02
N LEU A 324 16.30 19.00 6.32
CA LEU A 324 16.78 19.51 5.03
C LEU A 324 18.12 20.23 5.16
N GLU A 325 18.37 20.95 6.26
CA GLU A 325 19.68 21.58 6.53
C GLU A 325 20.80 20.55 6.65
N LYS A 326 20.55 19.47 7.41
CA LYS A 326 21.51 18.38 7.55
C LYS A 326 21.79 17.68 6.22
N LEU A 327 20.75 17.34 5.45
CA LEU A 327 20.91 16.68 4.16
C LEU A 327 21.62 17.58 3.14
N THR A 328 21.25 18.86 3.03
CA THR A 328 21.87 19.79 2.07
C THR A 328 23.34 20.09 2.39
N SER A 329 23.79 19.90 3.64
CA SER A 329 25.18 20.14 4.03
C SER A 329 26.21 19.22 3.34
N TRP A 330 25.76 18.03 2.87
CA TRP A 330 26.63 17.08 2.17
C TRP A 330 26.13 16.71 0.76
N CYS A 331 24.82 16.68 0.56
CA CYS A 331 24.24 16.28 -0.73
C CYS A 331 24.75 17.14 -1.91
N GLY A 332 24.98 18.43 -1.66
CA GLY A 332 25.50 19.34 -2.69
C GLY A 332 26.91 19.00 -3.13
N GLU A 333 27.78 18.64 -2.19
CA GLU A 333 29.18 18.25 -2.45
C GLU A 333 29.24 16.89 -3.17
N GLU A 334 28.43 15.94 -2.73
CA GLU A 334 28.35 14.58 -3.29
C GLU A 334 27.47 14.50 -4.56
N LYS A 335 26.85 15.61 -4.99
CA LYS A 335 25.92 15.68 -6.14
C LYS A 335 24.70 14.79 -6.00
N VAL A 336 24.25 14.54 -4.78
CA VAL A 336 23.05 13.78 -4.48
C VAL A 336 21.84 14.72 -4.48
N SER A 337 20.79 14.37 -5.20
CA SER A 337 19.54 15.12 -5.23
C SER A 337 18.58 14.66 -4.11
N ILE A 338 17.75 15.59 -3.62
CA ILE A 338 16.75 15.30 -2.57
C ILE A 338 15.36 15.42 -3.18
N SER A 339 14.53 14.39 -3.00
CA SER A 339 13.15 14.36 -3.43
C SER A 339 12.22 14.32 -2.21
N LEU A 340 11.19 15.16 -2.23
CA LEU A 340 10.14 15.23 -1.22
C LEU A 340 8.80 14.85 -1.84
N PRO A 341 8.46 13.58 -1.94
CA PRO A 341 7.15 13.15 -2.37
C PRO A 341 6.09 13.52 -1.32
N SER A 342 4.82 13.48 -1.70
CA SER A 342 3.67 13.67 -0.78
C SER A 342 3.64 15.05 -0.10
N LEU A 343 4.09 16.10 -0.78
CA LEU A 343 3.92 17.47 -0.31
C LEU A 343 2.44 17.87 -0.36
N ARG A 344 1.93 18.39 0.74
CA ARG A 344 0.60 18.98 0.79
C ARG A 344 0.64 20.45 0.39
N VAL A 345 -0.50 20.94 -0.11
CA VAL A 345 -0.69 22.33 -0.50
C VAL A 345 -0.40 23.28 0.69
N ASP A 346 -0.96 22.96 1.86
CA ASP A 346 -0.86 23.75 3.11
C ASP A 346 0.51 23.67 3.82
N GLY A 347 1.41 22.80 3.35
CA GLY A 347 2.78 22.66 3.87
C GLY A 347 3.87 23.21 2.93
N PHE A 348 3.51 23.83 1.81
CA PHE A 348 4.45 24.33 0.80
C PHE A 348 4.86 25.78 1.12
N THR A 349 5.80 25.96 2.07
CA THR A 349 6.29 27.28 2.45
C THR A 349 7.41 27.76 1.52
N ASP A 350 7.61 29.10 1.45
CA ASP A 350 8.72 29.72 0.69
C ASP A 350 10.10 29.19 1.14
N GLU A 351 10.26 28.88 2.41
CA GLU A 351 11.50 28.32 2.97
C GLU A 351 11.78 26.91 2.42
N ILE A 352 10.78 26.02 2.48
CA ILE A 352 10.88 24.67 1.91
C ILE A 352 11.13 24.75 0.40
N MET A 353 10.39 25.64 -0.29
CA MET A 353 10.53 25.82 -1.73
C MET A 353 11.92 26.31 -2.13
N ASN A 354 12.51 27.25 -1.39
CA ASN A 354 13.85 27.76 -1.69
C ASN A 354 14.92 26.68 -1.48
N LYS A 355 14.77 25.80 -0.50
CA LYS A 355 15.64 24.65 -0.27
C LYS A 355 15.49 23.59 -1.36
N ILE A 356 14.24 23.33 -1.85
CA ILE A 356 13.98 22.41 -2.96
C ILE A 356 14.43 22.95 -4.32
N LYS A 357 14.46 24.27 -4.53
CA LYS A 357 14.93 24.88 -5.81
C LYS A 357 16.38 24.54 -6.15
N THR A 358 17.21 24.25 -5.17
CA THR A 358 18.60 23.79 -5.37
C THR A 358 18.67 22.36 -5.89
N VAL A 359 17.56 21.63 -5.85
CA VAL A 359 17.36 20.26 -6.25
C VAL A 359 16.60 20.21 -7.60
N ARG A 360 16.65 19.10 -8.31
CA ARG A 360 16.07 18.90 -9.66
C ARG A 360 14.60 19.33 -9.71
N LYS A 361 14.24 20.21 -10.66
CA LYS A 361 12.85 20.65 -10.92
C LYS A 361 12.06 19.53 -11.57
N SER A 362 11.36 18.73 -10.78
CA SER A 362 10.28 17.85 -11.25
C SER A 362 8.94 18.60 -11.36
N GLY A 363 7.96 18.05 -12.06
CA GLY A 363 6.59 18.58 -12.06
C GLY A 363 6.00 18.59 -10.64
N LEU A 364 5.13 19.55 -10.35
CA LEU A 364 4.44 19.62 -9.06
C LEU A 364 3.18 18.77 -9.09
N THR A 365 2.96 18.04 -8.01
CA THR A 365 1.76 17.21 -7.84
C THR A 365 1.05 17.62 -6.57
N PHE A 366 -0.24 17.92 -6.68
CA PHE A 366 -1.12 18.22 -5.56
C PHE A 366 -2.35 17.32 -5.59
N ALA A 367 -2.87 17.02 -4.43
CA ALA A 367 -4.02 16.15 -4.25
C ALA A 367 -5.15 16.89 -3.51
N PRO A 368 -5.92 17.78 -4.17
CA PRO A 368 -7.11 18.38 -3.56
C PRO A 368 -8.21 17.34 -3.29
N GLU A 369 -8.22 16.23 -4.03
CA GLU A 369 -9.11 15.06 -3.95
C GLU A 369 -10.55 15.33 -4.38
N ALA A 370 -11.04 16.59 -4.30
CA ALA A 370 -12.36 16.98 -4.76
C ALA A 370 -12.35 18.39 -5.39
N GLY A 371 -13.23 18.63 -6.35
CA GLY A 371 -13.33 19.89 -7.08
C GLY A 371 -13.85 21.03 -6.21
N SER A 372 -15.01 20.82 -5.58
CA SER A 372 -15.67 21.83 -4.76
C SER A 372 -15.11 21.91 -3.34
N GLN A 373 -15.21 23.09 -2.69
CA GLN A 373 -14.85 23.24 -1.27
C GLN A 373 -15.76 22.38 -0.40
N ARG A 374 -17.05 22.33 -0.72
CA ARG A 374 -18.02 21.49 -0.01
C ARG A 374 -17.53 20.03 0.06
N MET A 375 -17.12 19.46 -1.07
CA MET A 375 -16.65 18.08 -1.09
C MET A 375 -15.31 17.90 -0.38
N ARG A 376 -14.40 18.87 -0.44
CA ARG A 376 -13.17 18.83 0.36
C ARG A 376 -13.46 18.82 1.87
N ASP A 377 -14.52 19.51 2.32
CA ASP A 377 -14.98 19.48 3.70
C ASP A 377 -15.65 18.15 4.07
N VAL A 378 -16.49 17.59 3.18
CA VAL A 378 -17.09 16.25 3.33
C VAL A 378 -16.01 15.19 3.56
N ILE A 379 -14.96 15.18 2.76
CA ILE A 379 -13.87 14.20 2.87
C ILE A 379 -12.82 14.59 3.92
N ASN A 380 -12.99 15.71 4.60
CA ASN A 380 -12.05 16.26 5.61
C ASN A 380 -10.62 16.45 5.07
N LYS A 381 -10.49 16.93 3.82
CA LYS A 381 -9.17 17.13 3.20
C LYS A 381 -8.44 18.35 3.76
N ASN A 382 -9.18 19.34 4.28
CA ASN A 382 -8.65 20.58 4.87
C ASN A 382 -7.69 21.34 3.93
N VAL A 383 -8.05 21.47 2.65
CA VAL A 383 -7.35 22.26 1.63
C VAL A 383 -8.31 23.34 1.13
N GLN A 384 -7.95 24.61 1.30
CA GLN A 384 -8.75 25.73 0.83
C GLN A 384 -8.40 26.08 -0.62
N HIS A 385 -9.37 26.62 -1.35
CA HIS A 385 -9.17 27.06 -2.74
C HIS A 385 -8.03 28.05 -2.86
N ASP A 386 -8.04 29.08 -2.02
CA ASP A 386 -7.07 30.18 -2.06
C ASP A 386 -5.65 29.71 -1.72
N GLU A 387 -5.51 28.75 -0.79
CA GLU A 387 -4.22 28.13 -0.44
C GLU A 387 -3.63 27.40 -1.66
N LEU A 388 -4.46 26.65 -2.39
CA LEU A 388 -4.02 25.95 -3.59
C LEU A 388 -3.58 26.94 -4.68
N MET A 389 -4.36 28.02 -4.91
CA MET A 389 -4.02 29.03 -5.92
C MET A 389 -2.75 29.79 -5.54
N GLN A 390 -2.58 30.15 -4.27
CA GLN A 390 -1.37 30.80 -3.78
C GLN A 390 -0.14 29.92 -3.94
N THR A 391 -0.24 28.65 -3.61
CA THR A 391 0.85 27.67 -3.79
C THR A 391 1.22 27.52 -5.27
N CYS A 392 0.22 27.43 -6.16
CA CYS A 392 0.46 27.40 -7.60
C CYS A 392 1.14 28.67 -8.11
N ALA A 393 0.68 29.86 -7.67
CA ALA A 393 1.28 31.15 -8.04
C ALA A 393 2.76 31.23 -7.64
N THR A 394 3.07 30.85 -6.38
CA THR A 394 4.43 30.78 -5.85
C THR A 394 5.31 29.83 -6.70
N ALA A 395 4.79 28.67 -7.05
CA ALA A 395 5.49 27.72 -7.91
C ALA A 395 5.73 28.28 -9.33
N PHE A 396 4.74 28.92 -9.93
CA PHE A 396 4.85 29.51 -11.27
C PHE A 396 5.86 30.67 -11.30
N ALA A 397 5.88 31.51 -10.25
CA ALA A 397 6.93 32.52 -10.05
C ALA A 397 8.31 31.89 -9.92
N GLY A 398 8.41 30.70 -9.33
CA GLY A 398 9.62 29.88 -9.22
C GLY A 398 10.05 29.20 -10.53
N GLY A 399 9.22 29.31 -11.61
CA GLY A 399 9.54 28.83 -12.96
C GLY A 399 8.98 27.45 -13.31
N TRP A 400 8.12 26.85 -12.47
CA TRP A 400 7.36 25.66 -12.83
C TRP A 400 6.30 25.98 -13.88
N THR A 401 5.99 25.01 -14.75
CA THR A 401 5.00 25.14 -15.82
C THR A 401 4.09 23.92 -15.93
N THR A 402 4.33 22.89 -15.13
CA THR A 402 3.55 21.66 -15.13
C THR A 402 3.03 21.38 -13.72
N VAL A 403 1.72 21.18 -13.61
CA VAL A 403 1.02 20.84 -12.37
C VAL A 403 0.15 19.61 -12.62
N LYS A 404 0.21 18.63 -11.73
CA LYS A 404 -0.69 17.48 -11.71
C LYS A 404 -1.61 17.58 -10.50
N LEU A 405 -2.90 17.41 -10.71
CA LEU A 405 -3.93 17.43 -9.68
C LEU A 405 -4.61 16.06 -9.60
N TYR A 406 -4.67 15.49 -8.40
CA TYR A 406 -5.38 14.24 -8.15
C TYR A 406 -6.74 14.50 -7.51
N PHE A 407 -7.74 13.75 -8.01
CA PHE A 407 -9.12 13.79 -7.57
C PHE A 407 -9.70 12.39 -7.40
N MET A 408 -10.82 12.31 -6.69
CA MET A 408 -11.71 11.15 -6.66
C MET A 408 -13.10 11.55 -7.14
N ILE A 409 -13.80 10.60 -7.76
CA ILE A 409 -15.20 10.69 -8.14
C ILE A 409 -15.99 9.55 -7.49
N GLY A 410 -17.29 9.72 -7.28
CA GLY A 410 -18.13 8.76 -6.59
C GLY A 410 -18.06 8.87 -5.07
N LEU A 411 -17.63 10.02 -4.55
CA LEU A 411 -17.57 10.29 -3.11
C LEU A 411 -18.96 10.39 -2.49
N PRO A 412 -19.14 10.01 -1.21
CA PRO A 412 -20.42 10.18 -0.53
C PRO A 412 -20.93 11.62 -0.60
N THR A 413 -22.20 11.81 -0.93
CA THR A 413 -22.90 13.10 -1.11
C THR A 413 -22.50 13.92 -2.34
N GLU A 414 -21.64 13.42 -3.22
CA GLU A 414 -21.17 14.11 -4.43
C GLU A 414 -22.33 14.35 -5.43
N THR A 415 -22.41 15.55 -5.98
CA THR A 415 -23.33 15.94 -7.04
C THR A 415 -22.61 16.13 -8.38
N MET A 416 -23.34 16.22 -9.49
CA MET A 416 -22.73 16.48 -10.80
C MET A 416 -22.07 17.87 -10.87
N ASP A 417 -22.55 18.86 -10.13
CA ASP A 417 -21.90 20.17 -10.02
C ASP A 417 -20.53 20.05 -9.32
N ASP A 418 -20.42 19.23 -8.25
CA ASP A 418 -19.14 18.97 -7.58
C ASP A 418 -18.15 18.25 -8.53
N VAL A 419 -18.66 17.39 -9.41
CA VAL A 419 -17.86 16.70 -10.42
C VAL A 419 -17.36 17.68 -11.47
N ALA A 420 -18.20 18.61 -11.96
CA ALA A 420 -17.80 19.68 -12.90
C ALA A 420 -16.74 20.61 -12.28
N ASP A 421 -16.82 20.86 -10.97
CA ASP A 421 -15.86 21.68 -10.24
C ASP A 421 -14.42 21.11 -10.27
N ILE A 422 -14.24 19.85 -10.59
CA ILE A 422 -12.90 19.26 -10.85
C ILE A 422 -12.25 19.95 -12.07
N ALA A 423 -13.01 20.12 -13.15
CA ALA A 423 -12.54 20.81 -14.35
C ALA A 423 -12.34 22.32 -14.08
N HIS A 424 -13.25 22.95 -13.34
CA HIS A 424 -13.16 24.36 -12.96
C HIS A 424 -11.95 24.66 -12.08
N LEU A 425 -11.61 23.77 -11.13
CA LEU A 425 -10.41 23.92 -10.32
C LEU A 425 -9.14 23.79 -11.17
N GLY A 426 -9.13 22.87 -12.15
CA GLY A 426 -8.05 22.78 -13.14
C GLY A 426 -7.91 24.07 -13.97
N GLN A 427 -9.03 24.70 -14.38
CA GLN A 427 -9.04 25.97 -15.09
C GLN A 427 -8.51 27.10 -14.20
N SER A 428 -8.90 27.15 -12.93
CA SER A 428 -8.40 28.15 -11.97
C SER A 428 -6.86 28.09 -11.83
N VAL A 429 -6.25 26.90 -11.88
CA VAL A 429 -4.78 26.76 -11.90
C VAL A 429 -4.18 27.30 -13.20
N VAL A 430 -4.82 27.08 -14.36
CA VAL A 430 -4.39 27.66 -15.63
C VAL A 430 -4.45 29.19 -15.57
N ASP A 431 -5.54 29.76 -15.05
CA ASP A 431 -5.75 31.20 -14.96
C ASP A 431 -4.74 31.83 -14.00
N THR A 432 -4.46 31.19 -12.86
CA THR A 432 -3.42 31.61 -11.90
C THR A 432 -2.04 31.70 -12.57
N TYR A 433 -1.70 30.75 -13.45
CA TYR A 433 -0.44 30.83 -14.20
C TYR A 433 -0.36 32.10 -15.03
N TYR A 434 -1.43 32.44 -15.77
CA TYR A 434 -1.42 33.63 -16.62
C TYR A 434 -1.49 34.94 -15.86
N GLN A 435 -2.04 34.93 -14.65
CA GLN A 435 -2.09 36.09 -13.74
C GLN A 435 -0.78 36.29 -12.98
N THR A 436 0.08 35.28 -12.84
CA THR A 436 1.34 35.38 -12.09
C THR A 436 2.36 36.29 -12.83
N PRO A 437 2.81 37.41 -12.21
CA PRO A 437 3.63 38.43 -12.91
C PRO A 437 5.00 37.92 -13.37
N ASN A 438 5.66 37.14 -12.52
CA ASN A 438 7.05 36.69 -12.71
C ASN A 438 7.17 35.28 -13.29
N ARG A 439 6.12 34.76 -13.92
CA ARG A 439 6.15 33.43 -14.56
C ARG A 439 7.17 33.34 -15.69
N SER A 440 7.56 32.13 -16.07
CA SER A 440 8.43 31.88 -17.21
C SER A 440 7.84 32.44 -18.51
N LYS A 441 8.48 33.48 -19.08
CA LYS A 441 8.03 34.08 -20.36
C LYS A 441 8.24 33.10 -21.53
N GLY A 442 7.30 33.08 -22.48
CA GLY A 442 7.39 32.22 -23.68
C GLY A 442 7.05 30.74 -23.45
N LYS A 443 6.76 30.32 -22.22
CA LYS A 443 6.31 28.95 -21.90
C LYS A 443 4.80 28.92 -21.65
N SER A 444 4.19 27.77 -21.92
CA SER A 444 2.78 27.49 -21.65
C SER A 444 2.65 26.57 -20.44
N VAL A 445 1.61 26.79 -19.63
CA VAL A 445 1.26 25.87 -18.54
C VAL A 445 0.67 24.58 -19.11
N ARG A 446 0.92 23.47 -18.40
CA ARG A 446 0.22 22.18 -18.55
C ARG A 446 -0.34 21.76 -17.21
N VAL A 447 -1.63 21.50 -17.17
CA VAL A 447 -2.31 20.97 -15.99
C VAL A 447 -2.82 19.57 -16.33
N THR A 448 -2.44 18.58 -15.53
CA THR A 448 -3.02 17.24 -15.64
C THR A 448 -4.01 17.07 -14.50
N VAL A 449 -5.26 16.82 -14.83
CA VAL A 449 -6.33 16.41 -13.91
C VAL A 449 -6.42 14.89 -13.98
N SER A 450 -6.25 14.21 -12.85
CA SER A 450 -6.31 12.75 -12.78
C SER A 450 -7.36 12.35 -11.74
N ALA A 451 -8.40 11.61 -12.14
CA ALA A 451 -9.49 11.19 -11.29
C ALA A 451 -9.48 9.66 -11.09
N SER A 452 -9.55 9.22 -9.83
CA SER A 452 -9.77 7.82 -9.45
C SER A 452 -11.22 7.65 -9.01
N SER A 453 -11.79 6.45 -9.19
CA SER A 453 -13.05 6.10 -8.58
C SER A 453 -12.87 5.88 -7.08
N PHE A 454 -13.81 6.36 -6.27
CA PHE A 454 -13.82 6.10 -4.85
C PHE A 454 -14.08 4.61 -4.58
N VAL A 455 -13.20 3.99 -3.80
CA VAL A 455 -13.35 2.63 -3.28
C VAL A 455 -13.42 2.70 -1.76
N PRO A 456 -14.54 2.29 -1.14
CA PRO A 456 -14.64 2.26 0.31
C PRO A 456 -13.68 1.23 0.89
N LYS A 457 -12.75 1.66 1.74
CA LYS A 457 -11.72 0.80 2.34
C LYS A 457 -12.02 0.51 3.81
N PRO A 458 -11.61 -0.67 4.33
CA PRO A 458 -11.69 -1.03 5.75
C PRO A 458 -11.04 0.03 6.65
N PHE A 459 -11.54 0.15 7.88
CA PHE A 459 -11.04 1.08 8.92
C PHE A 459 -11.08 2.56 8.55
N THR A 460 -11.92 2.95 7.58
CA THR A 460 -12.18 4.35 7.24
C THR A 460 -13.58 4.79 7.70
N PRO A 461 -13.82 6.09 7.92
CA PRO A 461 -15.17 6.60 8.13
C PRO A 461 -16.15 6.22 7.03
N PHE A 462 -15.69 6.02 5.80
CA PHE A 462 -16.51 5.65 4.66
C PHE A 462 -16.61 4.14 4.38
N GLN A 463 -16.15 3.28 5.28
CA GLN A 463 -16.20 1.82 5.11
C GLN A 463 -17.63 1.24 4.96
N TRP A 464 -18.65 1.98 5.40
CA TRP A 464 -20.07 1.60 5.27
C TRP A 464 -20.72 2.10 3.98
N GLU A 465 -20.06 3.05 3.29
CA GLU A 465 -20.57 3.66 2.07
C GLU A 465 -20.50 2.69 0.88
N PRO A 466 -21.41 2.79 -0.08
CA PRO A 466 -21.30 2.06 -1.35
C PRO A 466 -20.26 2.72 -2.27
N GLN A 467 -19.73 1.95 -3.20
CA GLN A 467 -19.15 2.50 -4.42
C GLN A 467 -20.29 2.82 -5.42
N ASP A 468 -20.15 3.87 -6.20
CA ASP A 468 -21.04 4.13 -7.34
C ASP A 468 -20.98 2.98 -8.35
N THR A 469 -22.10 2.75 -9.05
CA THR A 469 -22.12 1.74 -10.11
C THR A 469 -21.28 2.16 -11.31
N ILE A 470 -20.81 1.19 -12.10
CA ILE A 470 -20.00 1.43 -13.31
C ILE A 470 -20.64 2.47 -14.25
N PRO A 471 -21.95 2.40 -14.58
CA PRO A 471 -22.59 3.42 -15.42
C PRO A 471 -22.50 4.83 -14.83
N VAL A 472 -22.72 4.99 -13.52
CA VAL A 472 -22.65 6.29 -12.84
C VAL A 472 -21.20 6.82 -12.83
N LEU A 473 -20.21 5.98 -12.60
CA LEU A 473 -18.79 6.39 -12.67
C LEU A 473 -18.41 6.85 -14.08
N ARG A 474 -18.84 6.14 -15.11
CA ARG A 474 -18.62 6.52 -16.52
C ARG A 474 -19.32 7.83 -16.89
N GLU A 475 -20.54 8.06 -16.40
CA GLU A 475 -21.25 9.32 -16.56
C GLU A 475 -20.47 10.48 -15.93
N LYS A 476 -19.97 10.32 -14.72
CA LYS A 476 -19.14 11.33 -14.04
C LYS A 476 -17.83 11.61 -14.78
N GLN A 477 -17.15 10.57 -15.30
CA GLN A 477 -15.94 10.72 -16.12
C GLN A 477 -16.23 11.50 -17.41
N ALA A 478 -17.34 11.21 -18.09
CA ALA A 478 -17.77 11.94 -19.29
C ALA A 478 -18.06 13.40 -18.96
N HIS A 479 -18.76 13.67 -17.86
CA HIS A 479 -19.11 15.01 -17.42
C HIS A 479 -17.88 15.89 -17.12
N ILE A 480 -16.84 15.36 -16.48
CA ILE A 480 -15.56 16.08 -16.31
C ILE A 480 -14.96 16.43 -17.67
N LYS A 481 -14.91 15.45 -18.58
CA LYS A 481 -14.33 15.64 -19.92
C LYS A 481 -15.06 16.73 -20.70
N GLU A 482 -16.38 16.77 -20.64
CA GLU A 482 -17.22 17.79 -21.29
C GLU A 482 -17.05 19.18 -20.66
N SER A 483 -16.80 19.24 -19.33
CA SER A 483 -16.57 20.49 -18.60
C SER A 483 -15.21 21.13 -18.88
N ILE A 484 -14.26 20.41 -19.48
CA ILE A 484 -12.93 20.94 -19.83
C ILE A 484 -13.01 21.69 -21.16
N THR A 485 -12.81 23.01 -21.13
CA THR A 485 -12.91 23.90 -22.27
C THR A 485 -11.56 24.30 -22.88
N THR A 486 -10.45 24.00 -22.25
CA THR A 486 -9.10 24.41 -22.67
C THR A 486 -8.20 23.23 -23.03
N LYS A 487 -7.35 23.42 -24.05
CA LYS A 487 -6.28 22.46 -24.41
C LYS A 487 -5.09 22.44 -23.44
N LYS A 488 -5.11 23.27 -22.38
CA LYS A 488 -4.06 23.32 -21.36
C LYS A 488 -4.25 22.27 -20.27
N ILE A 489 -5.45 21.67 -20.21
CA ILE A 489 -5.80 20.62 -19.26
C ILE A 489 -5.83 19.28 -19.99
N THR A 490 -5.12 18.29 -19.46
CA THR A 490 -5.22 16.89 -19.87
C THR A 490 -5.97 16.14 -18.77
N PHE A 491 -7.00 15.37 -19.14
CA PHE A 491 -7.76 14.57 -18.20
C PHE A 491 -7.39 13.09 -18.34
N ASN A 492 -7.02 12.48 -17.21
CA ASN A 492 -6.79 11.05 -17.08
C ASN A 492 -7.73 10.50 -16.00
N TYR A 493 -8.16 9.25 -16.14
CA TYR A 493 -9.00 8.61 -15.14
C TYR A 493 -8.68 7.10 -15.03
N HIS A 494 -8.97 6.53 -13.88
CA HIS A 494 -8.92 5.09 -13.68
C HIS A 494 -10.14 4.43 -14.29
N ASP A 495 -9.95 3.25 -14.81
CA ASP A 495 -11.03 2.44 -15.38
C ASP A 495 -12.07 2.07 -14.31
N ALA A 496 -13.36 2.22 -14.65
CA ALA A 496 -14.45 1.95 -13.71
C ALA A 496 -14.64 0.46 -13.43
N ASP A 497 -14.33 -0.38 -14.41
CA ASP A 497 -14.47 -1.83 -14.31
C ASP A 497 -13.43 -2.41 -13.35
N THR A 498 -12.18 -1.97 -13.50
CA THR A 498 -11.09 -2.31 -12.58
C THR A 498 -11.39 -1.83 -11.16
N SER A 499 -11.90 -0.60 -11.01
CA SER A 499 -12.28 -0.04 -9.71
C SER A 499 -13.45 -0.80 -9.06
N PHE A 500 -14.38 -1.34 -9.85
CA PHE A 500 -15.46 -2.17 -9.36
C PHE A 500 -14.94 -3.47 -8.75
N LEU A 501 -14.06 -4.19 -9.46
CA LEU A 501 -13.47 -5.42 -8.94
C LEU A 501 -12.64 -5.16 -7.68
N GLU A 502 -11.88 -4.06 -7.64
CA GLU A 502 -11.17 -3.63 -6.44
C GLU A 502 -12.12 -3.47 -5.24
N ALA A 503 -13.29 -2.84 -5.45
CA ALA A 503 -14.27 -2.66 -4.38
C ALA A 503 -14.88 -3.99 -3.91
N VAL A 504 -15.12 -4.94 -4.83
CA VAL A 504 -15.58 -6.30 -4.47
C VAL A 504 -14.57 -6.97 -3.53
N PHE A 505 -13.29 -6.94 -3.87
CA PHE A 505 -12.23 -7.57 -3.07
C PHE A 505 -11.95 -6.83 -1.76
N ALA A 506 -11.84 -5.51 -1.80
CA ALA A 506 -11.58 -4.71 -0.60
C ALA A 506 -12.67 -4.85 0.48
N ARG A 507 -13.91 -5.09 0.06
CA ARG A 507 -15.08 -5.20 0.94
C ARG A 507 -15.60 -6.63 1.09
N GLY A 508 -14.94 -7.60 0.46
CA GLY A 508 -15.32 -9.00 0.41
C GLY A 508 -15.21 -9.73 1.74
N ASP A 509 -15.84 -10.86 1.81
CA ASP A 509 -15.76 -11.82 2.91
C ASP A 509 -15.20 -13.17 2.42
N ARG A 510 -15.14 -14.16 3.31
CA ARG A 510 -14.56 -15.49 3.04
C ARG A 510 -15.26 -16.26 1.89
N LYS A 511 -16.51 -15.93 1.54
CA LYS A 511 -17.22 -16.55 0.42
C LYS A 511 -16.53 -16.26 -0.93
N LEU A 512 -15.76 -15.15 -1.04
CA LEU A 512 -15.02 -14.84 -2.26
C LEU A 512 -13.91 -15.85 -2.57
N ALA A 513 -13.44 -16.62 -1.57
CA ALA A 513 -12.41 -17.63 -1.80
C ALA A 513 -12.77 -18.63 -2.91
N LYS A 514 -14.08 -18.98 -3.04
CA LYS A 514 -14.54 -19.85 -4.11
C LYS A 514 -14.32 -19.26 -5.50
N ALA A 515 -14.63 -17.96 -5.68
CA ALA A 515 -14.40 -17.27 -6.95
C ALA A 515 -12.92 -17.09 -7.24
N MET A 516 -12.10 -16.78 -6.20
CA MET A 516 -10.65 -16.68 -6.33
C MET A 516 -10.00 -18.00 -6.76
N ALA A 517 -10.43 -19.12 -6.17
CA ALA A 517 -9.91 -20.44 -6.57
C ALA A 517 -10.26 -20.78 -8.02
N LEU A 518 -11.51 -20.53 -8.43
CA LEU A 518 -11.95 -20.77 -9.81
C LEU A 518 -11.20 -19.86 -10.80
N ALA A 519 -10.97 -18.60 -10.44
CA ALA A 519 -10.15 -17.68 -11.23
C ALA A 519 -8.71 -18.21 -11.40
N CYS A 520 -8.11 -18.69 -10.31
CA CYS A 520 -6.78 -19.31 -10.36
C CYS A 520 -6.74 -20.59 -11.23
N GLU A 521 -7.79 -21.43 -11.19
CA GLU A 521 -7.91 -22.60 -12.08
C GLU A 521 -7.94 -22.20 -13.57
N ARG A 522 -8.57 -21.05 -13.87
CA ARG A 522 -8.71 -20.48 -15.21
C ARG A 522 -7.56 -19.53 -15.61
N ASP A 523 -6.45 -19.58 -14.87
CA ASP A 523 -5.23 -18.82 -15.12
C ASP A 523 -5.42 -17.29 -15.11
N PHE A 524 -6.32 -16.76 -14.28
CA PHE A 524 -6.44 -15.32 -14.04
C PHE A 524 -5.25 -14.81 -13.23
N HIS A 525 -4.61 -13.78 -13.74
CA HIS A 525 -3.49 -13.09 -13.07
C HIS A 525 -3.30 -11.70 -13.67
N PHE A 526 -2.58 -10.83 -12.98
CA PHE A 526 -2.33 -9.44 -13.36
C PHE A 526 -3.60 -8.60 -13.56
N ASP A 527 -4.64 -8.81 -12.72
CA ASP A 527 -5.90 -8.03 -12.79
C ASP A 527 -5.71 -6.52 -12.56
N GLY A 528 -4.59 -6.08 -12.00
CA GLY A 528 -4.20 -4.68 -11.91
C GLY A 528 -3.64 -4.09 -13.21
N TRP A 529 -3.43 -4.89 -14.25
CA TRP A 529 -2.86 -4.47 -15.53
C TRP A 529 -3.92 -4.49 -16.64
N SER A 530 -4.12 -3.36 -17.30
CA SER A 530 -5.18 -3.19 -18.32
C SER A 530 -5.13 -4.21 -19.45
N ASP A 531 -3.93 -4.70 -19.78
CA ASP A 531 -3.74 -5.67 -20.87
C ASP A 531 -4.19 -7.09 -20.48
N CYS A 532 -4.37 -7.36 -19.19
CA CYS A 532 -4.72 -8.68 -18.65
C CYS A 532 -6.13 -8.71 -18.07
N PHE A 533 -6.64 -7.55 -17.66
CA PHE A 533 -7.92 -7.41 -16.97
C PHE A 533 -9.11 -7.58 -17.92
N ASP A 534 -10.09 -8.39 -17.50
CA ASP A 534 -11.36 -8.60 -18.23
C ASP A 534 -12.51 -8.76 -17.22
N LEU A 535 -13.31 -7.70 -17.06
CA LEU A 535 -14.44 -7.72 -16.13
C LEU A 535 -15.49 -8.78 -16.49
N GLN A 536 -15.77 -9.02 -17.79
CA GLN A 536 -16.81 -9.98 -18.16
C GLN A 536 -16.45 -11.39 -17.71
N LYS A 537 -15.20 -11.79 -17.84
CA LYS A 537 -14.73 -13.09 -17.32
C LYS A 537 -14.90 -13.18 -15.80
N TRP A 538 -14.68 -12.10 -15.06
CA TRP A 538 -14.94 -12.07 -13.61
C TRP A 538 -16.42 -12.19 -13.28
N LEU A 539 -17.30 -11.51 -14.02
CA LEU A 539 -18.76 -11.62 -13.84
C LEU A 539 -19.23 -13.06 -14.08
N ASP A 540 -18.71 -13.74 -15.10
CA ASP A 540 -19.00 -15.15 -15.39
C ASP A 540 -18.57 -16.06 -14.23
N ILE A 541 -17.41 -15.82 -13.61
CA ILE A 541 -16.94 -16.54 -12.43
C ILE A 541 -17.86 -16.31 -11.22
N PHE A 542 -18.25 -15.06 -10.97
CA PHE A 542 -19.16 -14.75 -9.86
C PHE A 542 -20.53 -15.42 -10.05
N GLU A 543 -21.08 -15.42 -11.26
CA GLU A 543 -22.34 -16.08 -11.58
C GLU A 543 -22.24 -17.61 -11.34
N GLU A 544 -21.18 -18.26 -11.83
CA GLU A 544 -20.94 -19.69 -11.62
C GLU A 544 -20.76 -20.04 -10.13
N CYS A 545 -20.16 -19.13 -9.35
CA CYS A 545 -20.00 -19.30 -7.92
C CYS A 545 -21.28 -18.99 -7.11
N GLY A 546 -22.31 -18.42 -7.73
CA GLY A 546 -23.53 -17.93 -7.05
C GLY A 546 -23.26 -16.72 -6.16
N ILE A 547 -22.33 -15.84 -6.56
CA ILE A 547 -21.91 -14.64 -5.83
C ILE A 547 -22.42 -13.41 -6.56
N ASP A 548 -23.15 -12.54 -5.86
CA ASP A 548 -23.49 -11.20 -6.35
C ASP A 548 -22.35 -10.22 -6.00
N PRO A 549 -21.54 -9.75 -6.97
CA PRO A 549 -20.47 -8.81 -6.69
C PRO A 549 -21.00 -7.43 -6.26
N ALA A 550 -22.21 -7.04 -6.66
CA ALA A 550 -22.85 -5.78 -6.25
C ALA A 550 -23.18 -5.77 -4.75
N PHE A 551 -23.42 -6.93 -4.14
CA PHE A 551 -23.58 -7.07 -2.69
C PHE A 551 -22.37 -6.54 -1.92
N TYR A 552 -21.17 -6.72 -2.46
CA TYR A 552 -19.93 -6.22 -1.84
C TYR A 552 -19.65 -4.76 -2.23
N ALA A 553 -19.64 -4.42 -3.52
CA ALA A 553 -19.21 -3.13 -4.02
C ALA A 553 -20.26 -2.02 -3.81
N ASN A 554 -21.51 -2.25 -4.19
CA ASN A 554 -22.49 -1.18 -4.38
C ASN A 554 -23.51 -1.05 -3.24
N ARG A 555 -23.47 -1.95 -2.24
CA ARG A 555 -24.40 -1.90 -1.11
C ARG A 555 -23.88 -0.99 0.01
N ARG A 556 -24.75 -0.09 0.52
CA ARG A 556 -24.52 0.60 1.79
C ARG A 556 -24.68 -0.41 2.94
N ARG A 557 -23.74 -0.42 3.88
CA ARG A 557 -23.80 -1.30 5.06
C ARG A 557 -24.35 -0.54 6.26
N SER A 558 -25.07 -1.26 7.14
CA SER A 558 -25.50 -0.69 8.41
C SER A 558 -24.32 -0.51 9.36
N PHE A 559 -24.40 0.48 10.25
CA PHE A 559 -23.40 0.64 11.33
C PHE A 559 -23.41 -0.51 12.33
N ASP A 560 -24.54 -1.24 12.42
CA ASP A 560 -24.71 -2.38 13.32
C ASP A 560 -24.30 -3.72 12.67
N GLU A 561 -24.05 -3.73 11.36
CA GLU A 561 -23.58 -4.90 10.62
C GLU A 561 -22.18 -5.31 11.08
N ILE A 562 -21.95 -6.63 11.20
CA ILE A 562 -20.62 -7.18 11.42
C ILE A 562 -19.87 -7.14 10.08
N LEU A 563 -18.79 -6.38 10.04
CA LEU A 563 -17.95 -6.25 8.86
C LEU A 563 -16.89 -7.36 8.80
N PRO A 564 -16.42 -7.76 7.60
CA PRO A 564 -15.41 -8.81 7.44
C PRO A 564 -14.13 -8.61 8.25
N TRP A 565 -13.83 -7.39 8.66
CA TRP A 565 -12.63 -7.00 9.43
C TRP A 565 -12.92 -6.60 10.89
N ASP A 566 -14.13 -6.76 11.41
CA ASP A 566 -14.50 -6.32 12.78
C ASP A 566 -13.79 -7.10 13.89
N HIS A 567 -13.21 -8.27 13.58
CA HIS A 567 -12.38 -9.07 14.51
C HIS A 567 -10.92 -8.58 14.60
N ILE A 568 -10.53 -7.55 13.81
CA ILE A 568 -9.19 -6.95 13.80
C ILE A 568 -9.24 -5.55 14.41
N ASP A 569 -8.26 -5.20 15.24
CA ASP A 569 -8.17 -3.89 15.90
C ASP A 569 -6.90 -3.13 15.49
N TYR A 570 -7.06 -2.14 14.64
CA TYR A 570 -6.00 -1.19 14.26
C TYR A 570 -5.84 0.00 15.22
N GLY A 571 -6.53 -0.02 16.38
CA GLY A 571 -6.44 1.04 17.38
C GLY A 571 -7.31 2.26 17.10
N VAL A 572 -8.19 2.18 16.11
CA VAL A 572 -9.19 3.21 15.79
C VAL A 572 -10.57 2.66 16.09
N SER A 573 -11.30 3.30 17.00
CA SER A 573 -12.58 2.79 17.46
C SER A 573 -13.69 2.92 16.40
N LYS A 574 -14.58 1.92 16.32
CA LYS A 574 -15.76 1.93 15.43
C LYS A 574 -16.63 3.15 15.67
N GLN A 575 -16.81 3.56 16.94
CA GLN A 575 -17.59 4.74 17.32
C GLN A 575 -17.00 6.04 16.78
N PHE A 576 -15.67 6.16 16.77
CA PHE A 576 -15.00 7.32 16.16
C PHE A 576 -15.25 7.35 14.64
N LEU A 577 -15.10 6.23 13.95
CA LEU A 577 -15.34 6.15 12.50
C LEU A 577 -16.80 6.49 12.15
N ILE A 578 -17.78 5.99 12.92
CA ILE A 578 -19.20 6.35 12.77
C ILE A 578 -19.41 7.86 12.98
N LYS A 579 -18.82 8.43 14.03
CA LYS A 579 -18.90 9.87 14.29
C LYS A 579 -18.36 10.71 13.14
N GLU A 580 -17.22 10.33 12.57
CA GLU A 580 -16.62 11.00 11.43
C GLU A 580 -17.43 10.81 10.14
N CYS A 581 -18.04 9.64 9.93
CA CYS A 581 -18.98 9.42 8.83
C CYS A 581 -20.18 10.38 8.94
N ARG A 582 -20.80 10.49 10.11
CA ARG A 582 -21.93 11.42 10.34
C ARG A 582 -21.55 12.88 10.14
N LYS A 583 -20.34 13.28 10.54
CA LYS A 583 -19.83 14.64 10.29
C LYS A 583 -19.69 14.94 8.80
N ALA A 584 -19.32 13.95 7.97
CA ALA A 584 -19.25 14.12 6.53
C ALA A 584 -20.59 14.58 5.94
N TYR A 585 -21.68 13.93 6.34
CA TYR A 585 -23.03 14.29 5.91
C TYR A 585 -23.48 15.69 6.37
N ASN A 586 -22.87 16.22 7.42
CA ASN A 586 -23.13 17.56 7.94
C ASN A 586 -22.10 18.59 7.45
N ASN A 587 -21.24 18.25 6.50
CA ASN A 587 -20.14 19.08 5.98
C ASN A 587 -19.23 19.66 7.10
N THR A 588 -19.10 18.92 8.22
CA THR A 588 -18.34 19.38 9.39
C THR A 588 -16.93 18.82 9.34
N THR A 589 -15.92 19.67 9.38
CA THR A 589 -14.52 19.26 9.39
C THR A 589 -14.04 18.87 10.79
N THR A 590 -12.94 18.11 10.82
CA THR A 590 -12.23 17.73 12.05
C THR A 590 -10.78 18.19 11.92
N PRO A 591 -10.24 18.93 12.89
CA PRO A 591 -8.86 19.40 12.86
C PRO A 591 -7.87 18.23 12.95
N HIS A 592 -6.63 18.45 12.47
CA HIS A 592 -5.59 17.43 12.53
C HIS A 592 -5.03 17.24 13.95
N CYS A 593 -4.37 16.10 14.20
CA CYS A 593 -3.95 15.66 15.54
C CYS A 593 -3.01 16.63 16.28
N ARG A 594 -2.22 17.46 15.57
CA ARG A 594 -1.36 18.46 16.20
C ARG A 594 -2.12 19.68 16.71
N LEU A 595 -3.28 19.99 16.16
CA LEU A 595 -4.14 21.07 16.66
C LEU A 595 -5.00 20.58 17.80
N GLN A 596 -5.70 19.45 17.61
CA GLN A 596 -6.65 18.92 18.58
C GLN A 596 -6.73 17.40 18.51
N CYS A 597 -6.78 16.72 19.67
CA CYS A 597 -7.07 15.30 19.73
C CYS A 597 -8.54 15.04 19.38
N SER A 598 -8.77 14.25 18.33
CA SER A 598 -10.12 13.88 17.87
C SER A 598 -10.75 12.69 18.63
N GLY A 599 -9.97 12.02 19.51
CA GLY A 599 -10.44 10.88 20.31
C GLY A 599 -10.59 9.60 19.50
N CYS A 600 -9.74 9.35 18.51
CA CYS A 600 -9.84 8.19 17.62
C CYS A 600 -9.58 6.82 18.29
N GLY A 601 -8.87 6.79 19.42
CA GLY A 601 -8.50 5.55 20.13
C GLY A 601 -6.99 5.24 20.10
N ALA A 602 -6.24 5.73 19.10
CA ALA A 602 -4.83 5.37 18.88
C ALA A 602 -3.89 5.74 20.05
N ALA A 603 -4.30 6.65 20.93
CA ALA A 603 -3.52 6.99 22.13
C ALA A 603 -3.35 5.82 23.14
N LYS A 604 -4.09 4.71 22.98
CA LYS A 604 -3.94 3.49 23.80
C LYS A 604 -2.56 2.84 23.65
N TYR A 605 -1.87 3.07 22.55
CA TYR A 605 -0.54 2.52 22.33
C TYR A 605 0.56 3.18 23.18
N GLY A 606 0.26 4.30 23.85
CA GLY A 606 1.22 4.97 24.73
C GLY A 606 2.33 5.73 24.03
N GLU A 607 2.23 5.91 22.71
CA GLU A 607 3.28 6.50 21.87
C GLU A 607 2.72 7.49 20.85
N GLY A 608 3.61 8.36 20.32
CA GLY A 608 3.33 9.26 19.21
C GLY A 608 2.67 10.58 19.60
N VAL A 609 2.52 11.46 18.62
CA VAL A 609 2.07 12.87 18.76
C VAL A 609 0.80 13.05 19.59
N CYS A 610 -0.14 12.12 19.54
CA CYS A 610 -1.38 12.18 20.31
C CYS A 610 -1.18 11.93 21.81
N PHE A 611 -0.23 11.04 22.13
CA PHE A 611 0.07 10.65 23.51
C PHE A 611 0.89 11.73 24.23
N GLU A 612 1.92 12.25 23.58
CA GLU A 612 2.77 13.34 24.09
C GLU A 612 1.96 14.59 24.47
N LYS A 613 0.96 14.95 23.67
CA LYS A 613 0.05 16.07 23.99
C LYS A 613 -0.82 15.82 25.22
N ARG A 614 -1.21 14.58 25.51
CA ARG A 614 -1.99 14.28 26.71
C ARG A 614 -1.16 14.36 27.97
N GLN A 615 0.12 13.98 27.92
CA GLN A 615 1.03 14.12 29.08
C GLN A 615 1.31 15.58 29.41
N ASN A 616 1.35 16.47 28.41
CA ASN A 616 1.58 17.91 28.62
C ASN A 616 0.31 18.68 29.09
N LEU A 617 -0.84 18.01 29.18
CA LEU A 617 -2.11 18.57 29.66
C LEU A 617 -2.49 18.10 31.08
N VAL A 618 -1.69 17.24 31.68
CA VAL A 618 -1.76 16.78 33.08
C VAL A 618 -0.59 17.36 33.85
#